data_a9e78fe64839215bba8d95bc30fe5392
#
_entry.id   a9e78fe64839215bba8d95bc30fe5392
#
_cell.length_a   1.000
_cell.length_b   1.000
_cell.length_c   1.000
_cell.angle_alpha   90.00
_cell.angle_beta   90.00
_cell.angle_gamma   90.00
#
_symmetry.space_group_name_H-M   'P 1'
#
loop_
_entity.id
_entity.type
_entity.pdbx_description
1 polymer ?
#
loop_
_entity_poly.entity_id
_entity_poly.type
_entity_poly.pdbx_seq_one_letter_code
_entity_poly.pdbx_strand_id
1 'polypeptide(L)'
;MSKIYTLINICRIKFMIKVFGIKNCDTMKKTFTWLDAHSVEYKFIDYKKEGVVAEQIDIWINHVGWEKLLNTRGMMWRKIPDDEKLDLDEEIARRLMLAYPSAIKRPIIVCNDKLLVGFDADVFMTQLLA
;
A
#
# COMPACT_ATOMS: atom_id res chain seq x y z
N MET A 1 1.05 -9.73 36.29
CA MET A 1 2.22 -9.15 35.62
C MET A 1 2.46 -9.74 34.25
N SER A 2 2.56 -11.06 34.16
CA SER A 2 2.77 -11.72 32.86
C SER A 2 1.62 -11.52 31.86
N LYS A 3 0.38 -11.47 32.33
CA LYS A 3 -0.78 -11.24 31.47
C LYS A 3 -0.77 -9.86 30.84
N ILE A 4 -0.43 -8.84 31.59
CA ILE A 4 -0.35 -7.46 31.07
C ILE A 4 0.78 -7.36 30.05
N TYR A 5 1.91 -7.96 30.33
CA TYR A 5 3.05 -7.99 29.44
C TYR A 5 2.71 -8.70 28.11
N THR A 6 2.02 -9.83 28.21
CA THR A 6 1.58 -10.58 27.03
C THR A 6 0.62 -9.76 26.17
N LEU A 7 -0.31 -9.04 26.80
CA LEU A 7 -1.26 -8.18 26.08
C LEU A 7 -0.53 -7.03 25.36
N ILE A 8 0.46 -6.43 26.00
CA ILE A 8 1.27 -5.36 25.39
C ILE A 8 2.02 -5.91 24.17
N ASN A 9 2.61 -7.08 24.27
CA ASN A 9 3.30 -7.71 23.14
C ASN A 9 2.35 -8.05 22.00
N ILE A 10 1.17 -8.56 22.30
CA ILE A 10 0.14 -8.86 21.31
C ILE A 10 -0.30 -7.57 20.61
N CYS A 11 -0.47 -6.48 21.35
CA CYS A 11 -0.81 -5.19 20.78
C CYS A 11 0.29 -4.68 19.84
N ARG A 12 1.56 -4.84 20.21
CA ARG A 12 2.67 -4.47 19.34
C ARG A 12 2.66 -5.26 18.04
N ILE A 13 2.41 -6.56 18.12
CA ILE A 13 2.32 -7.42 16.93
C ILE A 13 1.13 -6.98 16.06
N LYS A 14 0.00 -6.63 16.68
CA LYS A 14 -1.18 -6.14 15.97
C LYS A 14 -0.92 -4.84 15.20
N PHE A 15 -0.02 -4.00 15.69
CA PHE A 15 0.28 -2.71 15.07
C PHE A 15 1.52 -2.75 14.19
N MET A 16 1.97 -3.94 13.79
CA MET A 16 3.03 -4.03 12.81
C MET A 16 2.52 -3.55 11.47
N ILE A 17 3.00 -2.39 11.05
CA ILE A 17 2.54 -1.70 9.86
C ILE A 17 3.53 -1.94 8.73
N LYS A 18 3.02 -2.33 7.56
CA LYS A 18 3.80 -2.45 6.34
C LYS A 18 3.39 -1.35 5.39
N VAL A 19 4.37 -0.63 4.87
CA VAL A 19 4.16 0.44 3.90
C VAL A 19 4.81 0.02 2.59
N PHE A 20 3.98 -0.20 1.57
CA PHE A 20 4.45 -0.56 0.25
C PHE A 20 4.47 0.68 -0.63
N GLY A 21 5.53 0.85 -1.39
CA GLY A 21 5.65 1.98 -2.28
C GLY A 21 6.96 2.01 -3.02
N ILE A 22 7.33 3.22 -3.46
CA ILE A 22 8.57 3.49 -4.17
C ILE A 22 9.36 4.53 -3.37
N LYS A 23 10.67 4.37 -3.30
CA LYS A 23 11.52 5.22 -2.47
C LYS A 23 11.48 6.69 -2.84
N ASN A 24 11.58 7.01 -4.14
CA ASN A 24 11.68 8.39 -4.61
C ASN A 24 10.34 8.88 -5.18
N CYS A 25 9.43 9.25 -4.31
CA CYS A 25 8.10 9.72 -4.66
C CYS A 25 7.64 10.73 -3.63
N ASP A 26 7.11 11.87 -4.08
CA ASP A 26 6.68 12.93 -3.16
C ASP A 26 5.60 12.47 -2.19
N THR A 27 4.65 11.68 -2.66
CA THR A 27 3.60 11.11 -1.79
C THR A 27 4.21 10.18 -0.75
N MET A 28 5.22 9.43 -1.10
CA MET A 28 5.92 8.56 -0.15
C MET A 28 6.70 9.36 0.88
N LYS A 29 7.33 10.46 0.47
CA LYS A 29 8.02 11.36 1.41
C LYS A 29 7.06 11.95 2.43
N LYS A 30 5.88 12.39 1.98
CA LYS A 30 4.82 12.86 2.88
C LYS A 30 4.39 11.77 3.85
N THR A 31 4.24 10.56 3.37
CA THR A 31 3.85 9.40 4.17
C THR A 31 4.88 9.13 5.26
N PHE A 32 6.15 9.04 4.91
CA PHE A 32 7.23 8.80 5.88
C PHE A 32 7.32 9.93 6.90
N THR A 33 7.23 11.17 6.45
CA THR A 33 7.25 12.33 7.33
C THR A 33 6.12 12.28 8.35
N TRP A 34 4.92 11.95 7.90
CA TRP A 34 3.76 11.85 8.77
C TRP A 34 3.93 10.71 9.80
N LEU A 35 4.34 9.53 9.33
CA LEU A 35 4.52 8.38 10.22
C LEU A 35 5.60 8.64 11.27
N ASP A 36 6.72 9.23 10.86
CA ASP A 36 7.81 9.57 11.78
C ASP A 36 7.39 10.64 12.78
N ALA A 37 6.66 11.66 12.34
CA ALA A 37 6.17 12.73 13.20
C ALA A 37 5.19 12.22 14.27
N HIS A 38 4.47 11.14 13.99
CA HIS A 38 3.51 10.55 14.93
C HIS A 38 4.07 9.31 15.64
N SER A 39 5.37 9.07 15.52
CA SER A 39 6.07 7.95 16.18
C SER A 39 5.48 6.58 15.84
N VAL A 40 5.02 6.42 14.60
CA VAL A 40 4.45 5.17 14.11
C VAL A 40 5.57 4.31 13.54
N GLU A 41 5.77 3.14 14.12
CA GLU A 41 6.74 2.18 13.60
C GLU A 41 6.16 1.46 12.38
N TYR A 42 6.97 1.30 11.35
CA TYR A 42 6.54 0.63 10.12
C TYR A 42 7.73 -0.04 9.43
N LYS A 43 7.41 -1.00 8.58
CA LYS A 43 8.39 -1.61 7.68
C LYS A 43 8.08 -1.13 6.27
N PHE A 44 9.06 -0.52 5.61
CA PHE A 44 8.93 -0.10 4.22
C PHE A 44 9.32 -1.24 3.27
N ILE A 45 8.48 -1.47 2.27
CA ILE A 45 8.73 -2.46 1.22
C ILE A 45 8.65 -1.75 -0.12
N ASP A 46 9.79 -1.66 -0.81
CA ASP A 46 9.89 -1.03 -2.12
C ASP A 46 9.48 -2.06 -3.19
N TYR A 47 8.25 -1.95 -3.69
CA TYR A 47 7.74 -2.92 -4.66
C TYR A 47 8.32 -2.73 -6.07
N LYS A 48 8.92 -1.58 -6.35
CA LYS A 48 9.64 -1.38 -7.61
C LYS A 48 10.96 -2.18 -7.60
N LYS A 49 11.61 -2.23 -6.46
CA LYS A 49 12.89 -2.91 -6.28
C LYS A 49 12.71 -4.41 -6.03
N GLU A 50 11.76 -4.77 -5.17
CA GLU A 50 11.51 -6.15 -4.77
C GLU A 50 10.49 -6.87 -5.64
N GLY A 51 9.71 -6.11 -6.42
CA GLY A 51 8.59 -6.64 -7.19
C GLY A 51 7.35 -6.82 -6.32
N VAL A 52 6.27 -7.23 -6.97
CA VAL A 52 4.99 -7.52 -6.31
C VAL A 52 4.57 -8.93 -6.70
N VAL A 53 4.21 -9.75 -5.72
CA VAL A 53 3.75 -11.10 -6.00
C VAL A 53 2.24 -11.11 -6.28
N ALA A 54 1.82 -12.03 -7.12
CA ALA A 54 0.42 -12.13 -7.55
C ALA A 54 -0.54 -12.29 -6.37
N GLU A 55 -0.18 -13.12 -5.39
CA GLU A 55 -1.00 -13.35 -4.21
C GLU A 55 -1.26 -12.05 -3.43
N GLN A 56 -0.28 -11.18 -3.35
CA GLN A 56 -0.38 -9.90 -2.66
C GLN A 56 -1.34 -8.96 -3.39
N ILE A 57 -1.22 -8.89 -4.71
CA ILE A 57 -2.16 -8.12 -5.53
C ILE A 57 -3.59 -8.64 -5.33
N ASP A 58 -3.78 -9.93 -5.32
CA ASP A 58 -5.11 -10.53 -5.13
C ASP A 58 -5.70 -10.17 -3.77
N ILE A 59 -4.90 -10.18 -2.71
CA ILE A 59 -5.33 -9.75 -1.37
C ILE A 59 -5.76 -8.28 -1.41
N TRP A 60 -4.97 -7.42 -2.03
CA TRP A 60 -5.28 -6.00 -2.12
C TRP A 60 -6.55 -5.74 -2.93
N ILE A 61 -6.72 -6.43 -4.05
CA ILE A 61 -7.93 -6.33 -4.87
C ILE A 61 -9.16 -6.73 -4.06
N ASN A 62 -9.06 -7.81 -3.29
CA ASN A 62 -10.18 -8.27 -2.46
C ASN A 62 -10.56 -7.27 -1.38
N HIS A 63 -9.59 -6.49 -0.88
CA HIS A 63 -9.85 -5.50 0.16
C HIS A 63 -10.49 -4.21 -0.36
N VAL A 64 -9.97 -3.67 -1.47
CA VAL A 64 -10.34 -2.32 -1.90
C VAL A 64 -10.82 -2.22 -3.34
N GLY A 65 -10.69 -3.30 -4.11
CA GLY A 65 -11.00 -3.28 -5.54
C GLY A 65 -9.84 -2.79 -6.40
N TRP A 66 -9.79 -3.24 -7.64
CA TRP A 66 -8.69 -2.90 -8.54
C TRP A 66 -8.69 -1.42 -8.94
N GLU A 67 -9.88 -0.80 -8.98
CA GLU A 67 -10.01 0.60 -9.38
C GLU A 67 -9.30 1.56 -8.41
N LYS A 68 -9.29 1.21 -7.13
CA LYS A 68 -8.58 2.00 -6.12
C LYS A 68 -7.07 1.78 -6.16
N LEU A 69 -6.64 0.64 -6.62
CA LEU A 69 -5.21 0.27 -6.65
C LEU A 69 -4.49 0.81 -7.86
N LEU A 70 -5.13 0.76 -9.02
CA LEU A 70 -4.50 1.14 -10.28
C LEU A 70 -4.50 2.65 -10.47
N ASN A 71 -3.31 3.22 -10.66
CA ASN A 71 -3.17 4.66 -10.90
C ASN A 71 -3.22 4.96 -12.39
N THR A 72 -4.40 5.33 -12.88
CA THR A 72 -4.61 5.66 -14.28
C THR A 72 -4.26 7.12 -14.63
N ARG A 73 -3.78 7.88 -13.65
CA ARG A 73 -3.39 9.30 -13.83
C ARG A 73 -1.89 9.50 -13.77
N GLY A 74 -1.13 8.45 -13.47
CA GLY A 74 0.30 8.53 -13.27
C GLY A 74 1.10 8.44 -14.58
N MET A 75 2.39 8.72 -14.47
CA MET A 75 3.31 8.64 -15.61
C MET A 75 3.45 7.22 -16.15
N MET A 76 3.47 6.22 -15.26
CA MET A 76 3.61 4.84 -15.71
C MET A 76 2.42 4.42 -16.57
N TRP A 77 1.21 4.79 -16.19
CA TRP A 77 0.01 4.50 -16.97
C TRP A 77 0.11 5.02 -18.40
N ARG A 78 0.61 6.25 -18.55
CA ARG A 78 0.78 6.87 -19.87
C ARG A 78 1.79 6.14 -20.74
N LYS A 79 2.79 5.52 -20.13
CA LYS A 79 3.83 4.78 -20.84
C LYS A 79 3.40 3.39 -21.26
N ILE A 80 2.38 2.81 -20.61
CA ILE A 80 1.88 1.51 -20.98
C ILE A 80 1.23 1.60 -22.36
N PRO A 81 1.57 0.70 -23.31
CA PRO A 81 0.96 0.72 -24.63
C PRO A 81 -0.56 0.59 -24.57
N ASP A 82 -1.24 1.33 -25.45
CA ASP A 82 -2.70 1.37 -25.44
C ASP A 82 -3.35 0.01 -25.66
N ASP A 83 -2.75 -0.83 -26.47
CA ASP A 83 -3.26 -2.18 -26.72
C ASP A 83 -3.26 -3.08 -25.48
N GLU A 84 -2.37 -2.83 -24.52
CA GLU A 84 -2.35 -3.54 -23.26
C GLU A 84 -3.44 -3.08 -22.29
N LYS A 85 -4.02 -1.90 -22.53
CA LYS A 85 -5.05 -1.28 -21.68
C LYS A 85 -6.46 -1.46 -22.20
N LEU A 86 -6.63 -2.14 -23.36
CA LEU A 86 -7.95 -2.36 -23.96
C LEU A 86 -8.82 -3.20 -23.05
N ASP A 87 -10.11 -2.87 -23.01
CA ASP A 87 -11.12 -3.61 -22.26
C ASP A 87 -10.75 -3.77 -20.78
N LEU A 88 -10.23 -2.72 -20.19
CA LEU A 88 -9.74 -2.71 -18.81
C LEU A 88 -10.78 -3.25 -17.83
N ASP A 89 -10.43 -4.32 -17.17
CA ASP A 89 -11.22 -4.97 -16.13
C ASP A 89 -10.27 -5.45 -15.01
N GLU A 90 -10.80 -6.22 -14.06
CA GLU A 90 -9.99 -6.70 -12.94
C GLU A 90 -8.81 -7.56 -13.39
N GLU A 91 -9.03 -8.45 -14.34
CA GLU A 91 -7.98 -9.35 -14.82
C GLU A 91 -6.87 -8.59 -15.53
N ILE A 92 -7.23 -7.63 -16.39
CA ILE A 92 -6.27 -6.80 -17.10
C ILE A 92 -5.54 -5.89 -16.09
N ALA A 93 -6.26 -5.28 -15.15
CA ALA A 93 -5.65 -4.45 -14.11
C ALA A 93 -4.65 -5.25 -13.28
N ARG A 94 -5.00 -6.46 -12.90
CA ARG A 94 -4.12 -7.36 -12.16
C ARG A 94 -2.83 -7.64 -12.93
N ARG A 95 -2.95 -7.97 -14.20
CA ARG A 95 -1.81 -8.22 -15.08
C ARG A 95 -0.92 -6.98 -15.19
N LEU A 96 -1.54 -5.81 -15.38
CA LEU A 96 -0.79 -4.56 -15.51
C LEU A 96 -0.03 -4.20 -14.23
N MET A 97 -0.64 -4.39 -13.08
CA MET A 97 0.01 -4.11 -11.81
C MET A 97 1.19 -5.04 -11.54
N LEU A 98 1.10 -6.30 -11.99
CA LEU A 98 2.21 -7.24 -11.88
C LEU A 98 3.35 -6.90 -12.85
N ALA A 99 3.00 -6.50 -14.07
CA ALA A 99 4.00 -6.14 -15.08
C ALA A 99 4.61 -4.78 -14.84
N TYR A 100 3.83 -3.84 -14.31
CA TYR A 100 4.24 -2.45 -14.10
C TYR A 100 3.91 -2.00 -12.67
N PRO A 101 4.68 -2.43 -11.67
CA PRO A 101 4.38 -2.08 -10.27
C PRO A 101 4.27 -0.59 -10.01
N SER A 102 4.97 0.24 -10.78
CA SER A 102 4.89 1.70 -10.64
C SER A 102 3.52 2.27 -11.01
N ALA A 103 2.65 1.46 -11.63
CA ALA A 103 1.26 1.85 -11.90
C ALA A 103 0.34 1.61 -10.71
N ILE A 104 0.82 1.01 -9.63
CA ILE A 104 0.06 0.83 -8.41
C ILE A 104 0.10 2.13 -7.61
N LYS A 105 -1.03 2.55 -7.08
CA LYS A 105 -1.09 3.73 -6.21
C LYS A 105 -0.23 3.52 -4.97
N ARG A 106 0.32 4.58 -4.44
CA ARG A 106 1.21 4.57 -3.27
C ARG A 106 0.84 5.69 -2.31
N PRO A 107 1.04 5.43 -1.02
CA PRO A 107 1.44 4.15 -0.43
C PRO A 107 0.29 3.15 -0.40
N ILE A 108 0.62 1.87 -0.28
CA ILE A 108 -0.30 0.83 0.19
C ILE A 108 0.13 0.52 1.62
N ILE A 109 -0.76 0.75 2.57
CA ILE A 109 -0.44 0.53 3.98
C ILE A 109 -1.30 -0.61 4.51
N VAL A 110 -0.62 -1.61 5.06
CA VAL A 110 -1.28 -2.76 5.68
C VAL A 110 -1.07 -2.68 7.19
N CYS A 111 -2.17 -2.61 7.93
CA CYS A 111 -2.17 -2.58 9.38
C CYS A 111 -3.23 -3.57 9.87
N ASN A 112 -2.79 -4.70 10.42
CA ASN A 112 -3.66 -5.81 10.78
C ASN A 112 -4.44 -6.30 9.57
N ASP A 113 -5.77 -6.24 9.63
CA ASP A 113 -6.68 -6.59 8.54
C ASP A 113 -7.13 -5.37 7.73
N LYS A 114 -6.57 -4.19 8.01
CA LYS A 114 -6.90 -2.94 7.32
C LYS A 114 -5.91 -2.70 6.19
N LEU A 115 -6.41 -2.12 5.10
CA LEU A 115 -5.60 -1.76 3.95
C LEU A 115 -5.96 -0.34 3.52
N LEU A 116 -4.96 0.53 3.52
CA LEU A 116 -5.12 1.94 3.14
C LEU A 116 -4.37 2.19 1.83
N VAL A 117 -4.99 2.97 0.95
CA VAL A 117 -4.41 3.32 -0.35
C VAL A 117 -4.27 4.83 -0.45
N GLY A 118 -3.04 5.29 -0.69
CA GLY A 118 -2.75 6.71 -0.85
C GLY A 118 -2.49 7.40 0.48
N PHE A 119 -2.02 8.65 0.38
CA PHE A 119 -1.78 9.48 1.56
C PHE A 119 -3.04 10.25 1.92
N ASP A 120 -3.49 10.09 3.17
CA ASP A 120 -4.60 10.85 3.73
C ASP A 120 -4.38 10.95 5.23
N ALA A 121 -3.98 12.15 5.69
CA ALA A 121 -3.64 12.37 7.09
C ALA A 121 -4.82 12.08 8.03
N ASP A 122 -6.04 12.43 7.63
CA ASP A 122 -7.22 12.18 8.46
C ASP A 122 -7.51 10.68 8.61
N VAL A 123 -7.39 9.94 7.52
CA VAL A 123 -7.55 8.49 7.55
C VAL A 123 -6.44 7.86 8.39
N PHE A 124 -5.21 8.34 8.26
CA PHE A 124 -4.08 7.84 9.06
C PHE A 124 -4.32 8.06 10.55
N MET A 125 -4.85 9.23 10.92
CA MET A 125 -5.16 9.53 12.32
C MET A 125 -6.16 8.54 12.90
N THR A 126 -7.21 8.22 12.17
CA THR A 126 -8.26 7.33 12.65
C THR A 126 -7.89 5.86 12.58
N GLN A 127 -7.14 5.45 11.55
CA GLN A 127 -6.86 4.04 11.28
C GLN A 127 -5.53 3.55 11.85
N LEU A 128 -4.55 4.42 11.99
CA LEU A 128 -3.22 4.01 12.43
C LEU A 128 -2.92 4.36 13.89
N LEU A 129 -3.59 5.37 14.45
CA LEU A 129 -3.34 5.83 15.82
C LEU A 129 -4.45 5.44 16.80
N ALA A 130 -5.56 4.95 16.31
CA ALA A 130 -6.70 4.58 17.16
C ALA A 130 -6.46 3.26 17.89
#